data_7c5b654d6f802a5e7c218d27cd6ecddf
#
_entry.id   7c5b654d6f802a5e7c218d27cd6ecddf
#
_cell.length_a   1.000
_cell.length_b   1.000
_cell.length_c   1.000
_cell.angle_alpha   90.00
_cell.angle_beta   90.00
_cell.angle_gamma   90.00
#
_symmetry.space_group_name_H-M   'P 1'
#
loop_
_entity.id
_entity.type
_entity.pdbx_description
1 polymer ?
#
loop_
_entity_poly.entity_id
_entity_poly.type
_entity_poly.pdbx_seq_one_letter_code
_entity_poly.pdbx_strand_id
1 'polypeptide(L)'
;STPISGQGGYFRNLLQWLGEEISKDPRFARATVRTLYEGFIGQALLPAPLDSATEADKLAYNSQRAILNGVSDVLIASNWDIKAAVKALLLSPYYRAASLDAETLQVNDHIGATRFLSPEQMQIKLQAIVGFGWDEFRSEDNRIMYGGMDSDSITERIKEPGGLIIAIQHRMATEMACRSAAYDFLNETSQRKLFPHIEIETLPRNQEGNLSPDSIERIRQNIQYLHWVL
;
A
#
# COMPACT_ATOMS: atom_id res chain seq x y z
N SER A 1 20.75 -18.98 43.61
CA SER A 1 19.63 -19.57 44.39
C SER A 1 18.59 -18.51 44.65
N THR A 2 17.54 -18.50 43.88
CA THR A 2 16.38 -17.63 44.02
C THR A 2 15.43 -18.22 45.07
N PRO A 3 14.97 -17.47 46.07
CA PRO A 3 14.00 -17.95 47.01
C PRO A 3 12.61 -18.04 46.38
N ILE A 4 12.05 -19.20 46.42
CA ILE A 4 10.67 -19.49 45.98
C ILE A 4 9.79 -19.29 47.21
N SER A 5 9.01 -18.22 47.23
CA SER A 5 7.99 -18.02 48.28
C SER A 5 6.68 -17.53 47.66
N GLY A 6 5.66 -18.39 47.79
CA GLY A 6 4.26 -18.08 47.50
C GLY A 6 3.79 -18.38 46.07
N GLN A 7 2.83 -19.30 45.92
CA GLN A 7 2.36 -19.77 44.60
C GLN A 7 1.81 -18.68 43.65
N GLY A 8 1.19 -17.63 44.15
CA GLY A 8 0.67 -16.54 43.35
C GLY A 8 1.71 -15.53 42.85
N GLY A 9 2.77 -15.29 43.65
CA GLY A 9 3.86 -14.41 43.27
C GLY A 9 4.85 -15.08 42.29
N TYR A 10 4.96 -16.38 42.35
CA TYR A 10 5.85 -17.16 41.51
C TYR A 10 5.50 -17.08 40.01
N PHE A 11 4.23 -17.25 39.67
CA PHE A 11 3.78 -17.17 38.26
C PHE A 11 3.92 -15.76 37.70
N ARG A 12 3.64 -14.72 38.47
CA ARG A 12 3.82 -13.33 38.02
C ARG A 12 5.29 -13.03 37.71
N ASN A 13 6.20 -13.42 38.63
CA ASN A 13 7.62 -13.20 38.43
C ASN A 13 8.18 -14.04 37.26
N LEU A 14 7.66 -15.25 37.03
CA LEU A 14 8.09 -16.11 35.94
C LEU A 14 7.70 -15.56 34.56
N LEU A 15 6.46 -15.08 34.42
CA LEU A 15 6.00 -14.46 33.17
C LEU A 15 6.74 -13.14 32.90
N GLN A 16 6.98 -12.33 33.94
CA GLN A 16 7.75 -11.10 33.79
C GLN A 16 9.19 -11.39 33.38
N TRP A 17 9.84 -12.35 34.04
CA TRP A 17 11.18 -12.79 33.71
C TRP A 17 11.23 -13.35 32.27
N LEU A 18 10.26 -14.18 31.86
CA LEU A 18 10.19 -14.70 30.50
C LEU A 18 10.04 -13.56 29.49
N GLY A 19 9.19 -12.57 29.78
CA GLY A 19 9.03 -11.38 28.94
C GLY A 19 10.32 -10.59 28.78
N GLU A 20 11.05 -10.42 29.87
CA GLU A 20 12.36 -9.76 29.86
C GLU A 20 13.41 -10.53 29.04
N GLU A 21 13.45 -11.85 29.16
CA GLU A 21 14.36 -12.68 28.36
C GLU A 21 14.00 -12.70 26.88
N ILE A 22 12.71 -12.76 26.54
CA ILE A 22 12.24 -12.68 25.17
C ILE A 22 12.62 -11.32 24.56
N SER A 23 12.45 -10.22 25.31
CA SER A 23 12.76 -8.88 24.82
C SER A 23 14.26 -8.65 24.55
N LYS A 24 15.13 -9.41 25.18
CA LYS A 24 16.59 -9.36 24.96
C LYS A 24 17.02 -10.16 23.73
N ASP A 25 16.18 -11.08 23.24
CA ASP A 25 16.52 -11.92 22.10
C ASP A 25 16.36 -11.14 20.78
N PRO A 26 17.41 -10.96 19.98
CA PRO A 26 17.32 -10.25 18.70
C PRO A 26 16.36 -10.88 17.69
N ARG A 27 16.01 -12.16 17.88
CA ARG A 27 14.99 -12.83 17.05
C ARG A 27 13.61 -12.24 17.29
N PHE A 28 13.31 -11.78 18.49
CA PHE A 28 12.05 -11.12 18.81
C PHE A 28 11.93 -9.76 18.09
N ALA A 29 13.01 -8.97 18.08
CA ALA A 29 13.05 -7.73 17.31
C ALA A 29 12.83 -7.98 15.79
N ARG A 30 13.48 -9.02 15.25
CA ARG A 30 13.29 -9.40 13.84
C ARG A 30 11.87 -9.86 13.56
N ALA A 31 11.23 -10.62 14.43
CA ALA A 31 9.83 -11.04 14.29
C ALA A 31 8.89 -9.83 14.32
N THR A 32 9.12 -8.88 15.21
CA THR A 32 8.36 -7.63 15.29
C THR A 32 8.49 -6.82 14.00
N VAL A 33 9.72 -6.63 13.52
CA VAL A 33 9.99 -5.88 12.28
C VAL A 33 9.43 -6.61 11.06
N ARG A 34 9.46 -7.94 11.04
CA ARG A 34 8.79 -8.72 10.00
C ARG A 34 7.30 -8.40 9.92
N THR A 35 6.60 -8.39 11.05
CA THR A 35 5.17 -8.04 11.10
C THR A 35 4.92 -6.61 10.59
N LEU A 36 5.76 -5.66 10.99
CA LEU A 36 5.69 -4.29 10.48
C LEU A 36 5.94 -4.24 8.97
N TYR A 37 6.95 -4.94 8.49
CA TYR A 37 7.28 -5.03 7.07
C TYR A 37 6.09 -5.57 6.26
N GLU A 38 5.57 -6.72 6.64
CA GLU A 38 4.41 -7.34 5.95
C GLU A 38 3.19 -6.43 5.97
N GLY A 39 2.95 -5.70 7.07
CA GLY A 39 1.86 -4.73 7.18
C GLY A 39 2.04 -3.50 6.28
N PHE A 40 3.23 -2.93 6.23
CA PHE A 40 3.50 -1.71 5.45
C PHE A 40 3.82 -1.99 3.98
N ILE A 41 4.55 -3.06 3.69
CA ILE A 41 4.89 -3.44 2.31
C ILE A 41 3.75 -4.23 1.66
N GLY A 42 2.96 -4.97 2.44
CA GLY A 42 1.83 -5.76 1.94
C GLY A 42 2.24 -7.04 1.21
N GLN A 43 3.51 -7.44 1.33
CA GLN A 43 4.05 -8.67 0.77
C GLN A 43 4.72 -9.50 1.85
N ALA A 44 4.69 -10.82 1.69
CA ALA A 44 5.43 -11.73 2.53
C ALA A 44 6.94 -11.57 2.27
N LEU A 45 7.73 -11.99 3.25
CA LEU A 45 9.17 -12.06 3.08
C LEU A 45 9.54 -13.13 2.06
N LEU A 46 10.61 -12.87 1.32
CA LEU A 46 11.21 -13.87 0.44
C LEU A 46 11.67 -15.08 1.28
N PRO A 47 11.38 -16.29 0.84
CA PRO A 47 11.92 -17.49 1.48
C PRO A 47 13.44 -17.54 1.29
N ALA A 48 14.11 -18.25 2.20
CA ALA A 48 15.54 -18.50 2.02
C ALA A 48 15.78 -19.18 0.68
N PRO A 49 16.74 -18.70 -0.14
CA PRO A 49 16.98 -19.27 -1.44
C PRO A 49 17.50 -20.71 -1.34
N LEU A 50 17.03 -21.57 -2.21
CA LEU A 50 17.58 -22.91 -2.36
C LEU A 50 18.97 -22.85 -3.00
N ASP A 51 19.72 -23.96 -2.92
CA ASP A 51 21.05 -24.06 -3.55
C ASP A 51 20.99 -23.86 -5.08
N SER A 52 19.85 -24.20 -5.70
CA SER A 52 19.59 -24.02 -7.13
C SER A 52 19.10 -22.61 -7.50
N ALA A 53 18.91 -21.71 -6.54
CA ALA A 53 18.44 -20.36 -6.79
C ALA A 53 19.44 -19.53 -7.60
N THR A 54 18.92 -18.65 -8.43
CA THR A 54 19.75 -17.73 -9.23
C THR A 54 20.49 -16.72 -8.32
N GLU A 55 21.55 -16.12 -8.84
CA GLU A 55 22.23 -15.04 -8.12
C GLU A 55 21.32 -13.84 -7.89
N ALA A 56 20.37 -13.60 -8.79
CA ALA A 56 19.35 -12.55 -8.62
C ALA A 56 18.44 -12.83 -7.40
N ASP A 57 17.96 -14.08 -7.24
CA ASP A 57 17.14 -14.48 -6.09
C ASP A 57 17.90 -14.32 -4.77
N LYS A 58 19.17 -14.74 -4.75
CA LYS A 58 20.03 -14.62 -3.57
C LYS A 58 20.26 -13.14 -3.23
N LEU A 59 20.50 -12.30 -4.23
CA LEU A 59 20.70 -10.87 -4.04
C LEU A 59 19.42 -10.19 -3.52
N ALA A 60 18.27 -10.50 -4.10
CA ALA A 60 16.96 -9.98 -3.64
C ALA A 60 16.69 -10.37 -2.17
N TYR A 61 16.88 -11.65 -1.82
CA TYR A 61 16.75 -12.12 -0.44
C TYR A 61 17.70 -11.41 0.52
N ASN A 62 18.98 -11.30 0.16
CA ASN A 62 19.98 -10.66 1.00
C ASN A 62 19.70 -9.17 1.19
N SER A 63 19.26 -8.47 0.14
CA SER A 63 18.88 -7.05 0.20
C SER A 63 17.69 -6.84 1.13
N GLN A 64 16.63 -7.64 1.01
CA GLN A 64 15.48 -7.60 1.90
C GLN A 64 15.89 -7.87 3.35
N ARG A 65 16.72 -8.89 3.57
CA ARG A 65 17.20 -9.27 4.90
C ARG A 65 18.08 -8.18 5.54
N ALA A 66 18.90 -7.49 4.75
CA ALA A 66 19.70 -6.36 5.23
C ALA A 66 18.82 -5.23 5.75
N ILE A 67 17.74 -4.87 5.04
CA ILE A 67 16.77 -3.87 5.50
C ILE A 67 16.11 -4.29 6.81
N LEU A 68 15.63 -5.53 6.90
CA LEU A 68 14.99 -6.04 8.12
C LEU A 68 15.93 -6.03 9.32
N ASN A 69 17.18 -6.43 9.12
CA ASN A 69 18.18 -6.38 10.18
C ASN A 69 18.46 -4.94 10.60
N GLY A 70 18.67 -4.02 9.65
CA GLY A 70 18.90 -2.61 9.97
C GLY A 70 17.74 -1.96 10.73
N VAL A 71 16.49 -2.25 10.34
CA VAL A 71 15.32 -1.76 11.09
C VAL A 71 15.20 -2.42 12.47
N SER A 72 15.59 -3.70 12.60
CA SER A 72 15.63 -4.39 13.91
C SER A 72 16.67 -3.77 14.83
N ASP A 73 17.83 -3.40 14.31
CA ASP A 73 18.86 -2.72 15.08
C ASP A 73 18.39 -1.34 15.56
N VAL A 74 17.66 -0.60 14.70
CA VAL A 74 17.03 0.68 15.10
C VAL A 74 15.98 0.46 16.20
N LEU A 75 15.15 -0.59 16.12
CA LEU A 75 14.16 -0.91 17.13
C LEU A 75 14.83 -1.19 18.50
N ILE A 76 15.87 -1.99 18.50
CA ILE A 76 16.64 -2.30 19.73
C ILE A 76 17.32 -1.03 20.27
N ALA A 77 18.02 -0.29 19.41
CA ALA A 77 18.76 0.91 19.82
C ALA A 77 17.85 2.03 20.33
N SER A 78 16.61 2.10 19.86
CA SER A 78 15.60 3.06 20.31
C SER A 78 14.82 2.61 21.54
N ASN A 79 15.26 1.55 22.23
CA ASN A 79 14.56 0.97 23.37
C ASN A 79 13.11 0.56 23.04
N TRP A 80 12.94 -0.16 21.93
CA TRP A 80 11.65 -0.68 21.45
C TRP A 80 10.63 0.39 21.03
N ASP A 81 11.12 1.55 20.57
CA ASP A 81 10.25 2.55 19.98
C ASP A 81 9.78 2.09 18.58
N ILE A 82 8.55 1.62 18.52
CA ILE A 82 7.90 1.18 17.27
C ILE A 82 7.85 2.32 16.23
N LYS A 83 7.70 3.58 16.66
CA LYS A 83 7.67 4.72 15.73
C LYS A 83 9.02 4.92 15.05
N ALA A 84 10.12 4.71 15.78
CA ALA A 84 11.46 4.77 15.20
C ALA A 84 11.66 3.68 14.14
N ALA A 85 11.22 2.45 14.43
CA ALA A 85 11.29 1.33 13.49
C ALA A 85 10.43 1.57 12.24
N VAL A 86 9.17 2.03 12.41
CA VAL A 86 8.28 2.40 11.29
C VAL A 86 8.90 3.51 10.45
N LYS A 87 9.44 4.55 11.07
CA LYS A 87 10.12 5.63 10.36
C LYS A 87 11.33 5.12 9.57
N ALA A 88 12.15 4.26 10.15
CA ALA A 88 13.30 3.66 9.47
C ALA A 88 12.87 2.83 8.26
N LEU A 89 11.80 2.04 8.39
CA LEU A 89 11.24 1.25 7.31
C LEU A 89 10.71 2.12 6.17
N LEU A 90 9.86 3.11 6.47
CA LEU A 90 9.24 3.99 5.47
C LEU A 90 10.24 4.90 4.76
N LEU A 91 11.31 5.28 5.43
CA LEU A 91 12.39 6.10 4.82
C LEU A 91 13.44 5.25 4.12
N SER A 92 13.39 3.93 4.22
CA SER A 92 14.35 3.07 3.53
C SER A 92 14.26 3.24 2.00
N PRO A 93 15.38 3.13 1.28
CA PRO A 93 15.37 3.14 -0.18
C PRO A 93 14.45 2.05 -0.76
N TYR A 94 14.36 0.92 -0.08
CA TYR A 94 13.52 -0.21 -0.46
C TYR A 94 12.03 0.14 -0.51
N TYR A 95 11.52 0.85 0.50
CA TYR A 95 10.12 1.30 0.53
C TYR A 95 9.85 2.44 -0.46
N ARG A 96 10.84 3.32 -0.64
CA ARG A 96 10.72 4.55 -1.44
C ARG A 96 11.03 4.36 -2.92
N ALA A 97 11.45 3.17 -3.34
CA ALA A 97 11.72 2.89 -4.74
C ALA A 97 10.42 3.04 -5.56
N ALA A 98 10.32 4.14 -6.30
CA ALA A 98 9.16 4.44 -7.14
C ALA A 98 9.29 3.84 -8.55
N SER A 99 10.53 3.67 -9.02
CA SER A 99 10.85 3.02 -10.29
C SER A 99 12.23 2.39 -10.19
N LEU A 100 12.41 1.30 -10.87
CA LEU A 100 13.68 0.62 -11.04
C LEU A 100 14.03 0.64 -12.54
N ASP A 101 15.30 0.75 -12.87
CA ASP A 101 15.74 0.51 -14.24
C ASP A 101 15.54 -0.96 -14.65
N ALA A 102 15.58 -1.25 -15.94
CA ALA A 102 15.29 -2.59 -16.45
C ALA A 102 16.27 -3.66 -15.94
N GLU A 103 17.52 -3.29 -15.63
CA GLU A 103 18.51 -4.21 -15.07
C GLU A 103 18.20 -4.50 -13.59
N THR A 104 17.84 -3.47 -12.84
CA THR A 104 17.48 -3.58 -11.42
C THR A 104 16.16 -4.31 -11.23
N LEU A 105 15.18 -4.16 -12.15
CA LEU A 105 13.92 -4.89 -12.13
C LEU A 105 14.12 -6.40 -12.19
N GLN A 106 15.04 -6.88 -13.05
CA GLN A 106 15.34 -8.31 -13.15
C GLN A 106 15.92 -8.91 -11.86
N VAL A 107 16.57 -8.07 -11.06
CA VAL A 107 17.24 -8.49 -9.82
C VAL A 107 16.33 -8.32 -8.61
N ASN A 108 15.35 -7.43 -8.69
CA ASN A 108 14.57 -6.98 -7.53
C ASN A 108 13.07 -6.88 -7.84
N ASP A 109 12.48 -7.91 -8.42
CA ASP A 109 11.04 -7.98 -8.73
C ASP A 109 10.12 -7.64 -7.54
N HIS A 110 10.64 -7.72 -6.32
CA HIS A 110 9.90 -7.49 -5.09
C HIS A 110 10.12 -6.09 -4.48
N ILE A 111 11.00 -5.26 -5.06
CA ILE A 111 11.25 -3.89 -4.60
C ILE A 111 10.24 -2.96 -5.24
N GLY A 112 9.66 -2.07 -4.44
CA GLY A 112 8.69 -1.08 -4.93
C GLY A 112 7.41 -1.69 -5.48
N ALA A 113 7.11 -2.93 -5.10
CA ALA A 113 5.95 -3.65 -5.59
C ALA A 113 4.67 -2.83 -5.40
N THR A 114 4.00 -2.58 -6.51
CA THR A 114 2.67 -1.99 -6.52
C THR A 114 1.74 -2.88 -5.71
N ARG A 115 1.04 -2.27 -4.75
CA ARG A 115 0.08 -3.00 -3.93
C ARG A 115 -1.31 -2.86 -4.50
N PHE A 116 -2.06 -3.95 -4.46
CA PHE A 116 -3.50 -3.84 -4.52
C PHE A 116 -3.99 -3.13 -3.25
N LEU A 117 -4.73 -2.05 -3.44
CA LEU A 117 -5.46 -1.45 -2.33
C LEU A 117 -6.56 -2.41 -1.91
N SER A 118 -6.78 -2.57 -0.60
CA SER A 118 -7.97 -3.29 -0.14
C SER A 118 -9.23 -2.54 -0.56
N PRO A 119 -10.41 -3.22 -0.58
CA PRO A 119 -11.68 -2.54 -0.85
C PRO A 119 -11.88 -1.32 0.04
N GLU A 120 -11.52 -1.42 1.33
CA GLU A 120 -11.63 -0.34 2.31
C GLU A 120 -10.67 0.83 1.99
N GLN A 121 -9.42 0.52 1.64
CA GLN A 121 -8.44 1.52 1.24
C GLN A 121 -8.86 2.21 -0.07
N MET A 122 -9.36 1.44 -1.04
CA MET A 122 -9.87 1.98 -2.30
C MET A 122 -11.08 2.87 -2.06
N GLN A 123 -12.00 2.48 -1.19
CA GLN A 123 -13.16 3.28 -0.81
C GLN A 123 -12.76 4.64 -0.22
N ILE A 124 -11.79 4.64 0.71
CA ILE A 124 -11.26 5.87 1.31
C ILE A 124 -10.57 6.72 0.24
N LYS A 125 -9.79 6.11 -0.65
CA LYS A 125 -9.11 6.83 -1.74
C LYS A 125 -10.11 7.48 -2.69
N LEU A 126 -11.15 6.75 -3.12
CA LEU A 126 -12.21 7.29 -3.97
C LEU A 126 -12.92 8.46 -3.28
N GLN A 127 -13.27 8.32 -2.02
CA GLN A 127 -13.93 9.38 -1.25
C GLN A 127 -13.04 10.63 -1.11
N ALA A 128 -11.74 10.47 -0.94
CA ALA A 128 -10.79 11.59 -0.89
C ALA A 128 -10.69 12.32 -2.24
N ILE A 129 -10.61 11.57 -3.35
CA ILE A 129 -10.39 12.12 -4.68
C ILE A 129 -11.68 12.73 -5.27
N VAL A 130 -12.77 11.95 -5.31
CA VAL A 130 -14.01 12.33 -6.01
C VAL A 130 -15.14 12.76 -5.08
N GLY A 131 -14.99 12.57 -3.78
CA GLY A 131 -15.98 12.98 -2.77
C GLY A 131 -16.98 11.90 -2.37
N PHE A 132 -16.97 10.75 -3.03
CA PHE A 132 -17.83 9.60 -2.71
C PHE A 132 -17.13 8.28 -3.07
N GLY A 133 -17.56 7.20 -2.44
CA GLY A 133 -17.05 5.87 -2.72
C GLY A 133 -17.85 5.12 -3.77
N TRP A 134 -17.42 3.92 -4.08
CA TRP A 134 -18.16 3.00 -4.94
C TRP A 134 -19.22 2.25 -4.13
N ASP A 135 -20.51 2.42 -4.49
CA ASP A 135 -21.62 1.89 -3.69
C ASP A 135 -21.63 0.36 -3.60
N GLU A 136 -21.09 -0.33 -4.61
CA GLU A 136 -21.00 -1.79 -4.62
C GLU A 136 -20.09 -2.35 -3.52
N PHE A 137 -19.18 -1.56 -2.95
CA PHE A 137 -18.39 -1.96 -1.77
C PHE A 137 -19.21 -2.05 -0.47
N ARG A 138 -20.50 -1.71 -0.49
CA ARG A 138 -21.42 -2.01 0.61
C ARG A 138 -21.75 -3.50 0.69
N SER A 139 -21.71 -4.20 -0.44
CA SER A 139 -21.86 -5.65 -0.49
C SER A 139 -20.56 -6.34 -0.07
N GLU A 140 -20.67 -7.31 0.81
CA GLU A 140 -19.54 -8.14 1.24
C GLU A 140 -19.00 -8.97 0.07
N ASP A 141 -19.86 -9.54 -0.75
CA ASP A 141 -19.47 -10.32 -1.93
C ASP A 141 -18.60 -9.51 -2.88
N ASN A 142 -18.97 -8.26 -3.16
CA ASN A 142 -18.18 -7.39 -4.03
C ASN A 142 -16.83 -7.02 -3.40
N ARG A 143 -16.76 -6.84 -2.08
CA ARG A 143 -15.48 -6.63 -1.39
C ARG A 143 -14.58 -7.85 -1.49
N ILE A 144 -15.14 -9.04 -1.28
CA ILE A 144 -14.42 -10.31 -1.40
C ILE A 144 -13.92 -10.51 -2.85
N MET A 145 -14.78 -10.31 -3.84
CA MET A 145 -14.41 -10.42 -5.24
C MET A 145 -13.36 -9.40 -5.67
N TYR A 146 -13.27 -8.24 -5.01
CA TYR A 146 -12.23 -7.24 -5.21
C TYR A 146 -10.89 -7.63 -4.54
N GLY A 147 -10.87 -8.68 -3.75
CA GLY A 147 -9.68 -9.13 -3.02
C GLY A 147 -9.69 -8.78 -1.53
N GLY A 148 -10.86 -8.51 -0.98
CA GLY A 148 -11.07 -8.39 0.46
C GLY A 148 -10.97 -9.73 1.18
N MET A 149 -10.97 -9.65 2.50
CA MET A 149 -11.01 -10.82 3.38
C MET A 149 -12.40 -10.91 4.02
N ASP A 150 -12.82 -12.13 4.30
CA ASP A 150 -13.93 -12.40 5.22
C ASP A 150 -13.41 -13.00 6.53
N SER A 151 -14.30 -13.21 7.48
CA SER A 151 -13.94 -13.81 8.77
C SER A 151 -13.88 -15.33 8.75
N ASP A 152 -14.38 -15.99 7.71
CA ASP A 152 -14.67 -17.42 7.73
C ASP A 152 -13.85 -18.23 6.73
N SER A 153 -13.77 -17.79 5.48
CA SER A 153 -13.19 -18.59 4.39
C SER A 153 -11.96 -17.95 3.73
N ILE A 154 -11.92 -16.63 3.64
CA ILE A 154 -10.83 -15.88 3.00
C ILE A 154 -10.10 -15.07 4.07
N THR A 155 -9.15 -15.74 4.72
CA THR A 155 -8.37 -15.17 5.83
C THR A 155 -7.08 -14.50 5.38
N GLU A 156 -6.66 -14.71 4.12
CA GLU A 156 -5.49 -14.08 3.52
C GLU A 156 -5.88 -13.13 2.40
N ARG A 157 -5.22 -11.98 2.42
CA ARG A 157 -5.42 -10.96 1.39
C ARG A 157 -4.85 -11.42 0.05
N ILE A 158 -5.61 -11.24 -1.02
CA ILE A 158 -5.12 -11.49 -2.38
C ILE A 158 -4.02 -10.47 -2.71
N LYS A 159 -2.87 -10.97 -3.13
CA LYS A 159 -1.66 -10.16 -3.43
C LYS A 159 -1.45 -9.97 -4.92
N GLU A 160 -2.00 -10.87 -5.74
CA GLU A 160 -1.82 -10.86 -7.19
C GLU A 160 -3.15 -10.66 -7.93
N PRO A 161 -3.16 -9.94 -9.06
CA PRO A 161 -4.37 -9.69 -9.82
C PRO A 161 -4.85 -10.98 -10.51
N GLY A 162 -5.93 -11.55 -10.02
CA GLY A 162 -6.69 -12.57 -10.76
C GLY A 162 -7.64 -11.94 -11.77
N GLY A 163 -8.09 -12.71 -12.75
CA GLY A 163 -9.04 -12.23 -13.77
C GLY A 163 -10.32 -11.63 -13.18
N LEU A 164 -10.83 -12.19 -12.07
CA LEU A 164 -12.01 -11.68 -11.38
C LEU A 164 -11.77 -10.27 -10.81
N ILE A 165 -10.63 -10.06 -10.13
CA ILE A 165 -10.27 -8.75 -9.57
C ILE A 165 -10.15 -7.70 -10.67
N ILE A 166 -9.52 -8.05 -11.79
CA ILE A 166 -9.38 -7.17 -12.96
C ILE A 166 -10.76 -6.79 -13.51
N ALA A 167 -11.69 -7.75 -13.62
CA ALA A 167 -13.05 -7.49 -14.09
C ALA A 167 -13.82 -6.55 -13.16
N ILE A 168 -13.73 -6.77 -11.84
CA ILE A 168 -14.35 -5.89 -10.83
C ILE A 168 -13.73 -4.50 -10.83
N GLN A 169 -12.40 -4.40 -10.95
CA GLN A 169 -11.72 -3.10 -11.05
C GLN A 169 -12.12 -2.34 -12.32
N HIS A 170 -12.25 -3.04 -13.45
CA HIS A 170 -12.70 -2.42 -14.70
C HIS A 170 -14.14 -1.90 -14.57
N ARG A 171 -15.04 -2.71 -13.98
CA ARG A 171 -16.42 -2.29 -13.71
C ARG A 171 -16.43 -1.05 -12.80
N MET A 172 -15.71 -1.09 -11.68
CA MET A 172 -15.60 0.04 -10.76
C MET A 172 -15.07 1.30 -11.47
N ALA A 173 -13.99 1.16 -12.24
CA ALA A 173 -13.40 2.28 -12.95
C ALA A 173 -14.39 2.92 -13.92
N THR A 174 -15.13 2.12 -14.67
CA THR A 174 -16.15 2.59 -15.63
C THR A 174 -17.30 3.32 -14.94
N GLU A 175 -17.89 2.69 -13.91
CA GLU A 175 -19.00 3.28 -13.15
C GLU A 175 -18.58 4.57 -12.44
N MET A 176 -17.41 4.54 -11.79
CA MET A 176 -16.89 5.70 -11.09
C MET A 176 -16.50 6.84 -12.03
N ALA A 177 -15.90 6.56 -13.17
CA ALA A 177 -15.56 7.58 -14.16
C ALA A 177 -16.81 8.33 -14.68
N CYS A 178 -17.83 7.57 -15.08
CA CYS A 178 -19.08 8.16 -15.55
C CYS A 178 -19.77 9.00 -14.46
N ARG A 179 -19.88 8.46 -13.26
CA ARG A 179 -20.54 9.15 -12.15
C ARG A 179 -19.75 10.36 -11.68
N SER A 180 -18.42 10.25 -11.57
CA SER A 180 -17.56 11.34 -11.10
C SER A 180 -17.52 12.51 -12.05
N ALA A 181 -17.43 12.25 -13.37
CA ALA A 181 -17.47 13.30 -14.37
C ALA A 181 -18.80 14.06 -14.33
N ALA A 182 -19.93 13.31 -14.34
CA ALA A 182 -21.24 13.93 -14.26
C ALA A 182 -21.42 14.77 -13.00
N TYR A 183 -21.02 14.22 -11.84
CA TYR A 183 -21.12 14.92 -10.56
C TYR A 183 -20.25 16.19 -10.53
N ASP A 184 -19.04 16.12 -11.05
CA ASP A 184 -18.10 17.24 -11.01
C ASP A 184 -18.59 18.40 -11.88
N PHE A 185 -19.10 18.11 -13.08
CA PHE A 185 -19.66 19.14 -13.97
C PHE A 185 -20.99 19.76 -13.50
N LEU A 186 -21.69 19.09 -12.56
CA LEU A 186 -22.88 19.69 -11.91
C LEU A 186 -22.51 20.76 -10.86
N ASN A 187 -21.27 20.76 -10.39
CA ASN A 187 -20.81 21.73 -9.39
C ASN A 187 -20.26 23.00 -10.06
N GLU A 188 -20.29 24.09 -9.31
CA GLU A 188 -19.59 25.31 -9.65
C GLU A 188 -18.10 25.01 -9.88
N THR A 189 -17.50 25.69 -10.87
CA THR A 189 -16.09 25.47 -11.26
C THR A 189 -15.12 25.51 -10.07
N SER A 190 -15.36 26.40 -9.10
CA SER A 190 -14.56 26.52 -7.87
C SER A 190 -14.68 25.34 -6.91
N GLN A 191 -15.70 24.51 -7.06
CA GLN A 191 -15.97 23.33 -6.21
C GLN A 191 -15.64 22.03 -6.90
N ARG A 192 -15.28 22.08 -8.19
CA ARG A 192 -14.92 20.89 -8.97
C ARG A 192 -13.59 20.30 -8.48
N LYS A 193 -13.58 19.00 -8.36
CA LYS A 193 -12.41 18.22 -7.91
C LYS A 193 -11.58 17.66 -9.06
N LEU A 194 -12.21 17.39 -10.19
CA LEU A 194 -11.56 16.76 -11.34
C LEU A 194 -11.37 17.73 -12.51
N PHE A 195 -12.34 18.59 -12.76
CA PHE A 195 -12.39 19.43 -13.95
C PHE A 195 -12.53 20.94 -13.64
N PRO A 196 -11.65 21.53 -12.79
CA PRO A 196 -11.76 22.95 -12.44
C PRO A 196 -11.39 23.90 -13.58
N HIS A 197 -10.70 23.43 -14.63
CA HIS A 197 -10.20 24.28 -15.70
C HIS A 197 -10.94 24.11 -17.02
N ILE A 198 -11.82 23.12 -17.13
CA ILE A 198 -12.54 22.82 -18.38
C ILE A 198 -14.05 22.75 -18.17
N GLU A 199 -14.78 23.00 -19.24
CA GLU A 199 -16.22 22.79 -19.34
C GLU A 199 -16.51 21.66 -20.33
N ILE A 200 -17.77 21.18 -20.34
CA ILE A 200 -18.20 20.08 -21.26
C ILE A 200 -17.96 20.45 -22.72
N GLU A 201 -18.11 21.73 -23.04
CA GLU A 201 -17.93 22.29 -24.38
C GLU A 201 -16.46 22.60 -24.72
N THR A 202 -15.53 22.37 -23.78
CA THR A 202 -14.11 22.64 -24.02
C THR A 202 -13.52 21.56 -24.94
N LEU A 203 -13.59 21.79 -26.23
CA LEU A 203 -13.09 20.89 -27.26
C LEU A 203 -11.77 21.42 -27.84
N PRO A 204 -10.79 20.53 -28.14
CA PRO A 204 -9.51 20.93 -28.73
C PRO A 204 -9.64 21.51 -30.15
N ARG A 205 -10.78 21.29 -30.81
CA ARG A 205 -11.13 21.82 -32.13
C ARG A 205 -12.48 22.52 -32.09
N ASN A 206 -12.58 23.60 -32.84
CA ASN A 206 -13.86 24.29 -33.06
C ASN A 206 -14.77 23.51 -34.03
N GLN A 207 -15.98 24.02 -34.27
CA GLN A 207 -16.95 23.38 -35.18
C GLN A 207 -16.46 23.28 -36.62
N GLU A 208 -15.52 24.12 -37.01
CA GLU A 208 -14.91 24.14 -38.36
C GLU A 208 -13.71 23.16 -38.45
N GLY A 209 -13.39 22.45 -37.38
CA GLY A 209 -12.26 21.52 -37.31
C GLY A 209 -10.89 22.15 -37.06
N ASN A 210 -10.82 23.47 -36.86
CA ASN A 210 -9.58 24.18 -36.57
C ASN A 210 -9.22 24.03 -35.11
N LEU A 211 -7.91 23.99 -34.82
CA LEU A 211 -7.41 23.96 -33.43
C LEU A 211 -7.83 25.23 -32.67
N SER A 212 -8.28 25.07 -31.46
CA SER A 212 -8.56 26.14 -30.50
C SER A 212 -7.44 26.25 -29.47
N PRO A 213 -6.53 27.23 -29.58
CA PRO A 213 -5.39 27.35 -28.67
C PRO A 213 -5.81 27.53 -27.21
N ASP A 214 -6.88 28.28 -26.99
CA ASP A 214 -7.42 28.57 -25.64
C ASP A 214 -7.95 27.30 -24.98
N SER A 215 -8.73 26.49 -25.72
CA SER A 215 -9.24 25.21 -25.24
C SER A 215 -8.12 24.21 -24.96
N ILE A 216 -7.12 24.17 -25.84
CA ILE A 216 -5.93 23.31 -25.64
C ILE A 216 -5.18 23.68 -24.37
N GLU A 217 -5.03 24.98 -24.11
CA GLU A 217 -4.34 25.43 -22.89
C GLU A 217 -5.13 25.08 -21.62
N ARG A 218 -6.45 25.26 -21.62
CA ARG A 218 -7.32 24.83 -20.51
C ARG A 218 -7.25 23.32 -20.27
N ILE A 219 -7.27 22.52 -21.33
CA ILE A 219 -7.11 21.05 -21.24
C ILE A 219 -5.74 20.71 -20.63
N ARG A 220 -4.66 21.38 -21.05
CA ARG A 220 -3.32 21.19 -20.50
C ARG A 220 -3.27 21.53 -19.02
N GLN A 221 -3.84 22.66 -18.60
CA GLN A 221 -3.92 23.06 -17.21
C GLN A 221 -4.69 22.03 -16.38
N ASN A 222 -5.78 21.49 -16.90
CA ASN A 222 -6.53 20.46 -16.20
C ASN A 222 -5.76 19.14 -16.08
N ILE A 223 -5.02 18.75 -17.10
CA ILE A 223 -4.14 17.56 -17.05
C ILE A 223 -3.03 17.75 -16.01
N GLN A 224 -2.40 18.93 -15.95
CA GLN A 224 -1.39 19.25 -14.94
C GLN A 224 -1.99 19.21 -13.53
N TYR A 225 -3.17 19.80 -13.35
CA TYR A 225 -3.90 19.75 -12.08
C TYR A 225 -4.15 18.30 -11.63
N LEU A 226 -4.69 17.46 -12.51
CA LEU A 226 -4.95 16.05 -12.20
C LEU A 226 -3.67 15.31 -11.81
N HIS A 227 -2.55 15.60 -12.48
CA HIS A 227 -1.25 15.02 -12.13
C HIS A 227 -0.77 15.36 -10.71
N TRP A 228 -1.20 16.51 -10.18
CA TRP A 228 -0.87 16.93 -8.82
C TRP A 228 -1.83 16.38 -7.75
N VAL A 229 -3.08 16.13 -8.12
CA VAL A 229 -4.16 15.74 -7.19
C VAL A 229 -4.30 14.22 -7.08
N LEU A 230 -4.04 13.48 -8.13
CA LEU A 230 -4.16 12.00 -8.20
C LEU A 230 -2.83 11.30 -7.91
#